data_3668552204a0cb2cd9d4ff7a8d531cda
#
_entry.id   3668552204a0cb2cd9d4ff7a8d531cda
#
_cell.length_a   1.000
_cell.length_b   1.000
_cell.length_c   1.000
_cell.angle_alpha   90.00
_cell.angle_beta   90.00
_cell.angle_gamma   90.00
#
_symmetry.space_group_name_H-M   'P 1'
#
loop_
_entity.id
_entity.type
_entity.pdbx_description
1 polymer ?
#
loop_
_entity_poly.entity_id
_entity_poly.type
_entity_poly.pdbx_seq_one_letter_code
_entity_poly.pdbx_strand_id
1 'polypeptide(L)'
;MNKNILPKTSSPKRYEIKLDIDLENFSYSGMQTVEIEILENTKSIFLNSIGIKISHASLTTSDKENNNLSVEYFESDERICLSSKNEIKKGACKLYLEFNSEITNDLKGFYRSKFLTEENEEKWIATTQFEPTAARNAFPCWDEPEYKAVFSISIVADKKYLRVSNEKILSEKEVGDNKVETTFVDSMKMSTYLVAFVIGELEATEIGDAGNTKVRIVHRPGFADQTNYAGTAGIELLNFFEDYYKIPYPGSKLDLIAIPDFAMGAMENVGAVTFRENLLLIDEEKATRPELNRSVTVIA
;
A
#
# COMPACT_ATOMS: atom_id res chain seq x y z
N MET A 1 -3.18 -19.48 -24.18
CA MET A 1 -3.60 -18.53 -23.13
C MET A 1 -2.88 -17.21 -23.35
N ASN A 2 -3.56 -16.09 -23.18
CA ASN A 2 -2.90 -14.79 -23.21
C ASN A 2 -1.98 -14.72 -21.98
N LYS A 3 -0.67 -14.63 -22.20
CA LYS A 3 0.33 -14.70 -21.12
C LYS A 3 0.27 -13.51 -20.14
N ASN A 4 -0.43 -12.44 -20.51
CA ASN A 4 -0.49 -11.19 -19.75
C ASN A 4 -1.74 -11.07 -18.84
N ILE A 5 -2.65 -12.04 -18.86
CA ILE A 5 -3.90 -12.01 -18.10
C ILE A 5 -4.00 -13.27 -17.26
N LEU A 6 -4.39 -13.14 -16.00
CA LEU A 6 -4.62 -14.29 -15.12
C LEU A 6 -5.85 -15.09 -15.57
N PRO A 7 -5.84 -16.45 -15.39
CA PRO A 7 -7.02 -17.26 -15.62
C PRO A 7 -8.19 -16.82 -14.72
N LYS A 8 -9.38 -16.68 -15.31
CA LYS A 8 -10.60 -16.27 -14.59
C LYS A 8 -11.26 -17.44 -13.82
N THR A 9 -10.46 -18.31 -13.24
CA THR A 9 -10.93 -19.47 -12.45
C THR A 9 -11.19 -19.13 -10.99
N SER A 10 -10.66 -18.01 -10.52
CA SER A 10 -10.82 -17.52 -9.14
C SER A 10 -10.79 -16.00 -9.07
N SER A 11 -11.39 -15.43 -8.03
CA SER A 11 -11.35 -13.99 -7.79
C SER A 11 -11.24 -13.67 -6.30
N PRO A 12 -10.46 -12.62 -5.92
CA PRO A 12 -10.35 -12.20 -4.53
C PRO A 12 -11.60 -11.42 -4.09
N LYS A 13 -11.88 -11.47 -2.79
CA LYS A 13 -12.91 -10.69 -2.12
C LYS A 13 -12.33 -9.78 -1.04
N ARG A 14 -11.39 -10.32 -0.25
CA ARG A 14 -10.76 -9.64 0.86
C ARG A 14 -9.35 -10.18 1.07
N TYR A 15 -8.42 -9.27 1.31
CA TYR A 15 -7.06 -9.57 1.75
C TYR A 15 -6.90 -9.15 3.21
N GLU A 16 -6.33 -10.03 4.02
CA GLU A 16 -5.74 -9.71 5.31
C GLU A 16 -4.24 -9.88 5.16
N ILE A 17 -3.51 -8.77 5.19
CA ILE A 17 -2.05 -8.73 4.93
C ILE A 17 -1.37 -8.22 6.19
N LYS A 18 -0.43 -8.98 6.71
CA LYS A 18 0.47 -8.56 7.78
C LYS A 18 1.90 -8.59 7.27
N LEU A 19 2.59 -7.46 7.39
CA LEU A 19 3.98 -7.28 7.01
C LEU A 19 4.83 -6.98 8.23
N ASP A 20 5.93 -7.71 8.41
CA ASP A 20 6.96 -7.43 9.42
C ASP A 20 8.17 -6.83 8.71
N ILE A 21 8.39 -5.54 8.94
CA ILE A 21 9.35 -4.72 8.21
C ILE A 21 10.66 -4.61 8.99
N ASP A 22 11.76 -4.90 8.30
CA ASP A 22 13.12 -4.63 8.73
C ASP A 22 13.73 -3.58 7.80
N LEU A 23 13.58 -2.30 8.19
CA LEU A 23 14.07 -1.18 7.38
C LEU A 23 15.60 -1.04 7.46
N GLU A 24 16.24 -1.60 8.47
CA GLU A 24 17.70 -1.58 8.61
C GLU A 24 18.37 -2.53 7.61
N ASN A 25 17.78 -3.72 7.39
CA ASN A 25 18.24 -4.71 6.42
C ASN A 25 17.50 -4.64 5.08
N PHE A 26 16.58 -3.69 4.90
CA PHE A 26 15.77 -3.52 3.69
C PHE A 26 15.04 -4.79 3.24
N SER A 27 14.46 -5.49 4.21
CA SER A 27 13.75 -6.74 3.98
C SER A 27 12.43 -6.77 4.75
N TYR A 28 11.56 -7.67 4.38
CA TYR A 28 10.32 -7.91 5.11
C TYR A 28 9.84 -9.34 4.96
N SER A 29 9.10 -9.81 5.95
CA SER A 29 8.28 -11.01 5.85
C SER A 29 6.79 -10.62 5.80
N GLY A 30 6.02 -11.43 5.11
CA GLY A 30 4.58 -11.21 4.99
C GLY A 30 3.80 -12.50 5.25
N MET A 31 2.65 -12.32 5.85
CA MET A 31 1.60 -13.32 5.94
C MET A 31 0.33 -12.72 5.34
N GLN A 32 -0.35 -13.47 4.49
CA GLN A 32 -1.63 -13.03 3.98
C GLN A 32 -2.66 -14.14 3.97
N THR A 33 -3.89 -13.79 4.32
CA THR A 33 -5.08 -14.59 4.08
C THR A 33 -5.95 -13.90 3.06
N VAL A 34 -6.25 -14.56 1.95
CA VAL A 34 -7.14 -14.01 0.92
C VAL A 34 -8.43 -14.82 0.90
N GLU A 35 -9.56 -14.14 1.15
CA GLU A 35 -10.86 -14.72 0.88
C GLU A 35 -11.10 -14.68 -0.62
N ILE A 36 -11.30 -15.85 -1.21
CA ILE A 36 -11.44 -16.02 -2.66
C ILE A 36 -12.72 -16.76 -3.01
N GLU A 37 -13.20 -16.51 -4.21
CA GLU A 37 -14.25 -17.31 -4.85
C GLU A 37 -13.64 -18.12 -5.97
N ILE A 38 -13.74 -19.44 -5.90
CA ILE A 38 -13.43 -20.35 -7.00
C ILE A 38 -14.64 -20.36 -7.94
N LEU A 39 -14.46 -19.90 -9.16
CA LEU A 39 -15.53 -19.71 -10.14
C LEU A 39 -15.85 -20.97 -10.94
N GLU A 40 -14.85 -21.85 -11.12
CA GLU A 40 -14.97 -23.16 -11.75
C GLU A 40 -14.01 -24.16 -11.10
N ASN A 41 -14.35 -25.45 -11.13
CA ASN A 41 -13.49 -26.49 -10.58
C ASN A 41 -12.09 -26.41 -11.21
N THR A 42 -11.06 -26.42 -10.37
CA THR A 42 -9.67 -26.27 -10.83
C THR A 42 -8.72 -27.07 -9.95
N LYS A 43 -7.48 -27.25 -10.38
CA LYS A 43 -6.38 -27.74 -9.54
C LYS A 43 -5.33 -26.68 -9.25
N SER A 44 -5.50 -25.46 -9.82
CA SER A 44 -4.48 -24.43 -9.73
C SER A 44 -5.10 -23.04 -9.57
N ILE A 45 -4.40 -22.20 -8.81
CA ILE A 45 -4.70 -20.78 -8.61
C ILE A 45 -3.48 -20.01 -9.08
N PHE A 46 -3.67 -19.02 -9.95
CA PHE A 46 -2.60 -18.16 -10.43
C PHE A 46 -2.66 -16.78 -9.78
N LEU A 47 -1.50 -16.27 -9.36
CA LEU A 47 -1.31 -14.93 -8.82
C LEU A 47 -0.17 -14.23 -9.56
N ASN A 48 -0.22 -12.92 -9.64
CA ASN A 48 0.94 -12.13 -10.00
C ASN A 48 1.90 -12.05 -8.81
N SER A 49 3.21 -12.16 -9.08
CA SER A 49 4.27 -12.11 -8.07
C SER A 49 5.63 -11.89 -8.75
N ILE A 50 6.42 -10.96 -8.24
CA ILE A 50 7.79 -10.68 -8.70
C ILE A 50 8.71 -10.57 -7.50
N GLY A 51 9.81 -11.31 -7.50
CA GLY A 51 10.85 -11.19 -6.46
C GLY A 51 10.44 -11.65 -5.06
N ILE A 52 9.27 -12.28 -4.92
CA ILE A 52 8.71 -12.73 -3.64
C ILE A 52 8.94 -14.23 -3.49
N LYS A 53 9.53 -14.64 -2.38
CA LYS A 53 9.77 -16.04 -2.05
C LYS A 53 8.67 -16.56 -1.12
N ILE A 54 7.82 -17.45 -1.63
CA ILE A 54 6.77 -18.11 -0.84
C ILE A 54 7.40 -19.22 0.00
N SER A 55 7.24 -19.16 1.31
CA SER A 55 7.70 -20.18 2.26
C SER A 55 6.62 -21.18 2.60
N HIS A 56 5.34 -20.76 2.58
CA HIS A 56 4.19 -21.63 2.82
C HIS A 56 2.99 -21.18 1.98
N ALA A 57 2.23 -22.17 1.47
CA ALA A 57 0.98 -21.93 0.77
C ALA A 57 -0.04 -23.00 1.14
N SER A 58 -1.24 -22.59 1.56
CA SER A 58 -2.35 -23.51 1.85
C SER A 58 -3.70 -22.93 1.48
N LEU A 59 -4.66 -23.79 1.23
CA LEU A 59 -6.04 -23.44 0.89
C LEU A 59 -7.01 -24.14 1.86
N THR A 60 -7.85 -23.36 2.52
CA THR A 60 -8.95 -23.87 3.33
C THR A 60 -10.25 -23.74 2.54
N THR A 61 -10.92 -24.87 2.30
CA THR A 61 -12.20 -24.92 1.61
C THR A 61 -13.37 -24.66 2.56
N SER A 62 -14.58 -24.51 2.03
CA SER A 62 -15.81 -24.38 2.81
C SER A 62 -16.04 -25.54 3.78
N ASP A 63 -15.61 -26.74 3.43
CA ASP A 63 -15.70 -27.96 4.26
C ASP A 63 -14.59 -28.03 5.34
N LYS A 64 -13.80 -26.93 5.48
CA LYS A 64 -12.69 -26.80 6.43
C LYS A 64 -11.51 -27.77 6.17
N GLU A 65 -11.44 -28.36 4.99
CA GLU A 65 -10.25 -29.09 4.57
C GLU A 65 -9.10 -28.09 4.31
N ASN A 66 -7.97 -28.29 4.96
CA ASN A 66 -6.77 -27.51 4.72
C ASN A 66 -5.82 -28.30 3.81
N ASN A 67 -5.58 -27.77 2.63
CA ASN A 67 -4.76 -28.39 1.61
C ASN A 67 -3.49 -27.58 1.38
N ASN A 68 -2.33 -28.17 1.62
CA ASN A 68 -1.05 -27.56 1.23
C ASN A 68 -0.96 -27.50 -0.29
N LEU A 69 -0.51 -26.36 -0.80
CA LEU A 69 -0.31 -26.11 -2.21
C LEU A 69 1.17 -26.15 -2.56
N SER A 70 1.49 -26.70 -3.73
CA SER A 70 2.83 -26.56 -4.32
C SER A 70 2.92 -25.24 -5.07
N VAL A 71 4.09 -24.59 -5.02
CA VAL A 71 4.33 -23.30 -5.66
C VAL A 71 5.26 -23.52 -6.85
N GLU A 72 4.85 -23.01 -8.02
CA GLU A 72 5.68 -22.97 -9.22
C GLU A 72 5.78 -21.53 -9.69
N TYR A 73 7.01 -21.08 -10.01
CA TYR A 73 7.31 -19.70 -10.42
C TYR A 73 7.43 -19.60 -11.94
N PHE A 74 6.75 -18.63 -12.52
CA PHE A 74 6.83 -18.23 -13.93
C PHE A 74 7.37 -16.82 -14.02
N GLU A 75 8.66 -16.64 -13.79
CA GLU A 75 9.31 -15.33 -13.66
C GLU A 75 9.12 -14.45 -14.89
N SER A 76 9.25 -15.02 -16.11
CA SER A 76 9.03 -14.29 -17.35
C SER A 76 7.60 -13.79 -17.56
N ASP A 77 6.65 -14.39 -16.86
CA ASP A 77 5.22 -14.06 -16.94
C ASP A 77 4.76 -13.28 -15.66
N GLU A 78 5.70 -12.98 -14.75
CA GLU A 78 5.46 -12.24 -13.49
C GLU A 78 4.36 -12.87 -12.61
N ARG A 79 4.35 -14.20 -12.50
CA ARG A 79 3.29 -14.91 -11.78
C ARG A 79 3.77 -16.20 -11.14
N ILE A 80 2.98 -16.66 -10.19
CA ILE A 80 3.10 -17.97 -9.56
C ILE A 80 1.85 -18.81 -9.83
N CYS A 81 2.02 -20.14 -9.86
CA CYS A 81 0.95 -21.12 -9.86
C CYS A 81 0.96 -21.86 -8.54
N LEU A 82 -0.17 -21.85 -7.86
CA LEU A 82 -0.42 -22.60 -6.63
C LEU A 82 -1.25 -23.82 -6.96
N SER A 83 -0.66 -25.02 -6.88
CA SER A 83 -1.29 -26.26 -7.31
C SER A 83 -1.70 -27.16 -6.15
N SER A 84 -2.93 -27.67 -6.20
CA SER A 84 -3.48 -28.66 -5.28
C SER A 84 -3.37 -30.08 -5.86
N LYS A 85 -3.12 -31.06 -5.00
CA LYS A 85 -3.19 -32.48 -5.38
C LYS A 85 -4.60 -32.90 -5.78
N ASN A 86 -5.60 -32.39 -5.06
CA ASN A 86 -7.01 -32.66 -5.29
C ASN A 86 -7.65 -31.54 -6.10
N GLU A 87 -8.79 -31.83 -6.73
CA GLU A 87 -9.60 -30.82 -7.39
C GLU A 87 -10.19 -29.85 -6.34
N ILE A 88 -9.99 -28.54 -6.55
CA ILE A 88 -10.60 -27.46 -5.78
C ILE A 88 -11.97 -27.22 -6.41
N LYS A 89 -13.03 -27.46 -5.64
CA LYS A 89 -14.40 -27.25 -6.11
C LYS A 89 -14.76 -25.77 -6.13
N LYS A 90 -15.66 -25.41 -7.03
CA LYS A 90 -16.30 -24.09 -7.07
C LYS A 90 -16.90 -23.73 -5.71
N GLY A 91 -16.67 -22.46 -5.25
CA GLY A 91 -17.18 -21.92 -4.00
C GLY A 91 -16.15 -21.07 -3.26
N ALA A 92 -16.54 -20.61 -2.07
CA ALA A 92 -15.71 -19.77 -1.23
C ALA A 92 -14.57 -20.56 -0.57
N CYS A 93 -13.36 -20.00 -0.60
CA CYS A 93 -12.16 -20.56 0.02
C CYS A 93 -11.33 -19.46 0.68
N LYS A 94 -10.40 -19.86 1.55
CA LYS A 94 -9.37 -18.98 2.12
C LYS A 94 -8.00 -19.48 1.67
N LEU A 95 -7.28 -18.63 0.96
CA LEU A 95 -5.90 -18.86 0.54
C LEU A 95 -4.97 -18.22 1.56
N TYR A 96 -4.08 -18.99 2.17
CA TYR A 96 -3.06 -18.53 3.09
C TYR A 96 -1.67 -18.64 2.49
N LEU A 97 -0.88 -17.57 2.58
CA LEU A 97 0.51 -17.51 2.11
C LEU A 97 1.41 -16.91 3.18
N GLU A 98 2.62 -17.48 3.32
CA GLU A 98 3.76 -16.86 4.00
C GLU A 98 4.85 -16.60 2.98
N PHE A 99 5.49 -15.44 3.07
CA PHE A 99 6.49 -15.04 2.10
C PHE A 99 7.53 -14.08 2.69
N ASN A 100 8.64 -13.96 1.97
CA ASN A 100 9.70 -13.01 2.25
C ASN A 100 10.10 -12.28 0.98
N SER A 101 10.50 -11.01 1.10
CA SER A 101 10.98 -10.20 0.00
C SER A 101 11.89 -9.07 0.49
N GLU A 102 12.45 -8.33 -0.44
CA GLU A 102 13.32 -7.18 -0.19
C GLU A 102 12.58 -5.86 -0.46
N ILE A 103 12.98 -4.80 0.27
CA ILE A 103 12.58 -3.43 -0.01
C ILE A 103 13.55 -2.90 -1.07
N THR A 104 13.09 -2.76 -2.30
CA THR A 104 13.93 -2.46 -3.46
C THR A 104 14.40 -1.00 -3.49
N ASN A 105 15.20 -0.63 -4.48
CA ASN A 105 15.61 0.75 -4.75
C ASN A 105 15.10 1.25 -6.12
N ASP A 106 14.03 0.66 -6.65
CA ASP A 106 13.61 0.83 -8.04
C ASP A 106 12.56 1.94 -8.24
N LEU A 107 12.20 2.68 -7.20
CA LEU A 107 11.09 3.67 -7.18
C LEU A 107 9.76 3.07 -7.68
N LYS A 108 9.58 1.77 -7.50
CA LYS A 108 8.44 0.97 -7.97
C LYS A 108 8.22 -0.22 -7.03
N GLY A 109 6.97 -0.62 -6.84
CA GLY A 109 6.63 -1.69 -5.90
C GLY A 109 6.76 -1.19 -4.45
N PHE A 110 7.30 -2.02 -3.57
CA PHE A 110 7.67 -1.62 -2.22
C PHE A 110 9.16 -1.28 -2.20
N TYR A 111 9.49 0.00 -2.10
CA TYR A 111 10.84 0.50 -2.28
C TYR A 111 11.28 1.42 -1.14
N ARG A 112 12.57 1.62 -1.04
CA ARG A 112 13.20 2.55 -0.08
C ARG A 112 13.52 3.89 -0.74
N SER A 113 13.28 4.96 0.00
CA SER A 113 13.63 6.33 -0.36
C SER A 113 14.50 6.93 0.73
N LYS A 114 15.46 7.74 0.33
CA LYS A 114 16.48 8.31 1.21
C LYS A 114 16.31 9.79 1.42
N PHE A 115 16.61 10.27 2.62
CA PHE A 115 16.80 11.69 2.90
C PHE A 115 17.99 11.91 3.84
N LEU A 116 18.47 13.13 3.90
CA LEU A 116 19.46 13.58 4.88
C LEU A 116 18.77 14.41 5.96
N THR A 117 19.17 14.18 7.22
CA THR A 117 18.78 15.05 8.34
C THR A 117 19.55 16.37 8.28
N GLU A 118 19.23 17.32 9.16
CA GLU A 118 19.99 18.58 9.32
C GLU A 118 21.45 18.32 9.69
N GLU A 119 21.73 17.25 10.41
CA GLU A 119 23.09 16.83 10.79
C GLU A 119 23.80 16.04 9.67
N ASN A 120 23.24 15.94 8.47
CA ASN A 120 23.73 15.16 7.34
C ASN A 120 23.76 13.63 7.59
N GLU A 121 22.96 13.12 8.51
CA GLU A 121 22.75 11.68 8.67
C GLU A 121 21.82 11.14 7.59
N GLU A 122 22.22 10.01 7.00
CA GLU A 122 21.38 9.31 6.02
C GLU A 122 20.26 8.55 6.73
N LYS A 123 19.01 8.82 6.36
CA LYS A 123 17.81 8.12 6.85
C LYS A 123 17.02 7.55 5.69
N TRP A 124 16.29 6.48 5.97
CA TRP A 124 15.50 5.76 4.99
C TRP A 124 14.04 5.66 5.40
N ILE A 125 13.18 5.72 4.42
CA ILE A 125 11.77 5.34 4.52
C ILE A 125 11.48 4.21 3.55
N ALA A 126 10.50 3.39 3.85
CA ALA A 126 9.93 2.44 2.90
C ALA A 126 8.56 2.94 2.46
N THR A 127 8.28 2.93 1.17
CA THR A 127 7.04 3.44 0.58
C THR A 127 6.62 2.61 -0.62
N THR A 128 5.38 2.72 -1.01
CA THR A 128 4.82 1.99 -2.15
C THR A 128 4.60 2.89 -3.35
N GLN A 129 4.81 2.31 -4.56
CA GLN A 129 4.32 2.82 -5.84
C GLN A 129 3.84 1.65 -6.67
N PHE A 130 2.53 1.43 -6.74
CA PHE A 130 1.97 0.23 -7.35
C PHE A 130 1.38 0.42 -8.73
N GLU A 131 0.98 1.62 -9.09
CA GLU A 131 0.49 1.88 -10.44
C GLU A 131 1.61 1.70 -11.49
N PRO A 132 1.32 1.06 -12.65
CA PRO A 132 0.04 0.42 -12.99
C PRO A 132 -0.09 -1.03 -12.51
N THR A 133 1.01 -1.77 -12.27
CA THR A 133 1.01 -3.22 -12.02
C THR A 133 2.17 -3.65 -11.12
N ALA A 134 2.42 -2.92 -10.05
CA ALA A 134 3.56 -3.19 -9.18
C ALA A 134 3.18 -3.62 -7.75
N ALA A 135 1.90 -3.85 -7.45
CA ALA A 135 1.50 -4.49 -6.20
C ALA A 135 2.10 -5.90 -6.08
N ARG A 136 2.25 -6.60 -7.21
CA ARG A 136 2.92 -7.91 -7.33
C ARG A 136 4.37 -7.96 -6.89
N ASN A 137 5.03 -6.79 -6.74
CA ASN A 137 6.38 -6.68 -6.19
C ASN A 137 6.39 -6.60 -4.65
N ALA A 138 5.21 -6.41 -4.01
CA ALA A 138 5.08 -6.27 -2.57
C ALA A 138 4.37 -7.46 -1.91
N PHE A 139 3.37 -8.02 -2.56
CA PHE A 139 2.63 -9.20 -2.09
C PHE A 139 2.01 -9.96 -3.26
N PRO A 140 1.88 -11.30 -3.19
CA PRO A 140 1.23 -12.09 -4.23
C PRO A 140 -0.24 -11.72 -4.34
N CYS A 141 -0.73 -11.35 -5.54
CA CYS A 141 -2.10 -10.85 -5.71
C CYS A 141 -2.65 -11.06 -7.12
N TRP A 142 -3.94 -10.84 -7.29
CA TRP A 142 -4.58 -10.62 -8.59
C TRP A 142 -4.36 -9.15 -8.97
N ASP A 143 -3.23 -8.86 -9.64
CA ASP A 143 -2.78 -7.50 -9.94
C ASP A 143 -3.30 -6.99 -11.29
N GLU A 144 -4.61 -7.07 -11.45
CA GLU A 144 -5.36 -6.53 -12.57
C GLU A 144 -6.50 -5.65 -12.04
N PRO A 145 -6.77 -4.47 -12.64
CA PRO A 145 -7.72 -3.50 -12.07
C PRO A 145 -9.14 -4.01 -11.86
N GLU A 146 -9.56 -5.05 -12.59
CA GLU A 146 -10.89 -5.65 -12.45
C GLU A 146 -11.06 -6.45 -11.14
N TYR A 147 -9.97 -6.95 -10.55
CA TYR A 147 -10.00 -7.74 -9.32
C TYR A 147 -10.01 -6.86 -8.07
N LYS A 148 -11.10 -6.13 -7.89
CA LYS A 148 -11.26 -5.28 -6.70
C LYS A 148 -11.58 -6.11 -5.46
N ALA A 149 -10.92 -5.79 -4.36
CA ALA A 149 -11.11 -6.43 -3.06
C ALA A 149 -11.05 -5.41 -1.92
N VAL A 150 -11.41 -5.82 -0.72
CA VAL A 150 -11.18 -5.09 0.54
C VAL A 150 -9.80 -5.48 1.05
N PHE A 151 -9.04 -4.51 1.58
CA PHE A 151 -7.71 -4.74 2.15
C PHE A 151 -7.70 -4.39 3.63
N SER A 152 -7.32 -5.37 4.45
CA SER A 152 -7.01 -5.23 5.87
C SER A 152 -5.50 -5.30 6.01
N ILE A 153 -4.88 -4.20 6.38
CA ILE A 153 -3.41 -4.09 6.47
C ILE A 153 -2.99 -4.04 7.93
N SER A 154 -1.96 -4.81 8.28
CA SER A 154 -1.24 -4.72 9.55
C SER A 154 0.25 -4.60 9.27
N ILE A 155 0.93 -3.67 9.93
CA ILE A 155 2.37 -3.41 9.78
C ILE A 155 3.03 -3.57 11.12
N VAL A 156 4.03 -4.45 11.18
CA VAL A 156 4.95 -4.59 12.31
C VAL A 156 6.24 -3.89 11.94
N ALA A 157 6.68 -2.94 12.75
CA ALA A 157 7.93 -2.22 12.56
C ALA A 157 8.47 -1.70 13.90
N ASP A 158 9.71 -1.22 13.91
CA ASP A 158 10.30 -0.55 15.09
C ASP A 158 9.39 0.60 15.52
N LYS A 159 9.21 0.76 16.84
CA LYS A 159 8.33 1.78 17.42
C LYS A 159 8.73 3.22 17.11
N LYS A 160 10.01 3.46 16.74
CA LYS A 160 10.50 4.78 16.30
C LYS A 160 9.91 5.22 14.96
N TYR A 161 9.43 4.29 14.13
CA TYR A 161 8.89 4.59 12.81
C TYR A 161 7.42 4.96 12.87
N LEU A 162 7.04 6.00 12.15
CA LEU A 162 5.65 6.24 11.77
C LEU A 162 5.22 5.17 10.75
N ARG A 163 4.01 4.67 10.89
CA ARG A 163 3.38 3.72 9.98
C ARG A 163 2.10 4.33 9.44
N VAL A 164 1.97 4.38 8.12
CA VAL A 164 0.81 4.95 7.42
C VAL A 164 0.32 3.93 6.40
N SER A 165 -1.00 3.83 6.25
CA SER A 165 -1.65 3.07 5.18
C SER A 165 -2.87 3.83 4.66
N ASN A 166 -3.65 3.22 3.78
CA ASN A 166 -4.84 3.84 3.18
C ASN A 166 -5.82 4.40 4.22
N GLU A 167 -6.07 3.66 5.30
CA GLU A 167 -7.07 4.00 6.29
C GLU A 167 -6.44 4.40 7.64
N LYS A 168 -7.25 4.95 8.54
CA LYS A 168 -6.82 5.29 9.89
C LYS A 168 -6.43 4.06 10.70
N ILE A 169 -5.62 4.27 11.73
CA ILE A 169 -5.23 3.24 12.68
C ILE A 169 -6.48 2.75 13.43
N LEU A 170 -6.69 1.44 13.42
CA LEU A 170 -7.71 0.74 14.20
C LEU A 170 -7.17 0.40 15.59
N SER A 171 -5.95 -0.14 15.66
CA SER A 171 -5.31 -0.53 16.92
C SER A 171 -3.79 -0.61 16.78
N GLU A 172 -3.10 -0.42 17.90
CA GLU A 172 -1.67 -0.66 18.01
C GLU A 172 -1.38 -1.60 19.18
N LYS A 173 -0.40 -2.48 19.00
CA LYS A 173 0.01 -3.45 19.99
C LYS A 173 1.53 -3.60 19.96
N GLU A 174 2.20 -3.51 21.11
CA GLU A 174 3.59 -3.88 21.26
C GLU A 174 3.79 -5.38 21.00
N VAL A 175 4.78 -5.72 20.16
CA VAL A 175 5.10 -7.09 19.78
C VAL A 175 6.61 -7.30 19.82
N GLY A 176 7.06 -8.12 20.77
CA GLY A 176 8.48 -8.35 21.00
C GLY A 176 9.25 -7.10 21.43
N ASP A 177 10.57 -7.13 21.28
CA ASP A 177 11.46 -6.06 21.68
C ASP A 177 11.42 -4.91 20.65
N ASN A 178 11.00 -3.74 21.11
CA ASN A 178 11.02 -2.48 20.36
C ASN A 178 10.16 -2.40 19.07
N LYS A 179 9.26 -3.36 18.82
CA LYS A 179 8.34 -3.34 17.67
C LYS A 179 6.90 -3.09 18.08
N VAL A 180 6.16 -2.47 17.18
CA VAL A 180 4.71 -2.25 17.29
C VAL A 180 4.03 -2.81 16.05
N GLU A 181 2.97 -3.57 16.27
CA GLU A 181 2.00 -3.96 15.25
C GLU A 181 0.90 -2.89 15.19
N THR A 182 0.80 -2.21 14.06
CA THR A 182 -0.26 -1.24 13.77
C THR A 182 -1.23 -1.89 12.78
N THR A 183 -2.48 -2.06 13.20
CA THR A 183 -3.57 -2.53 12.33
C THR A 183 -4.42 -1.35 11.89
N PHE A 184 -4.71 -1.28 10.60
CA PHE A 184 -5.53 -0.23 10.02
C PHE A 184 -6.97 -0.70 9.82
N VAL A 185 -7.89 0.24 9.74
CA VAL A 185 -9.29 -0.04 9.33
C VAL A 185 -9.29 -0.61 7.92
N ASP A 186 -10.25 -1.46 7.62
CA ASP A 186 -10.44 -2.03 6.30
C ASP A 186 -10.61 -0.95 5.24
N SER A 187 -9.96 -1.12 4.10
CA SER A 187 -10.16 -0.23 2.96
C SER A 187 -11.56 -0.37 2.37
N MET A 188 -11.98 0.62 1.60
CA MET A 188 -13.06 0.40 0.64
C MET A 188 -12.67 -0.71 -0.35
N LYS A 189 -13.65 -1.24 -1.10
CA LYS A 189 -13.38 -2.18 -2.18
C LYS A 189 -12.69 -1.47 -3.34
N MET A 190 -11.41 -1.77 -3.56
CA MET A 190 -10.55 -1.10 -4.54
C MET A 190 -9.61 -2.07 -5.26
N SER A 191 -8.96 -1.60 -6.33
CA SER A 191 -7.92 -2.34 -7.05
C SER A 191 -6.60 -2.36 -6.26
N THR A 192 -5.76 -3.37 -6.50
CA THR A 192 -4.47 -3.57 -5.84
C THR A 192 -3.53 -2.37 -5.96
N TYR A 193 -3.52 -1.69 -7.12
CA TYR A 193 -2.61 -0.57 -7.37
C TYR A 193 -2.88 0.66 -6.49
N LEU A 194 -4.05 0.75 -5.83
CA LEU A 194 -4.40 1.81 -4.89
C LEU A 194 -4.01 1.52 -3.43
N VAL A 195 -3.49 0.33 -3.15
CA VAL A 195 -2.96 -0.01 -1.83
C VAL A 195 -1.67 0.75 -1.57
N ALA A 196 -1.56 1.35 -0.39
CA ALA A 196 -0.36 2.09 -0.01
C ALA A 196 0.01 1.83 1.44
N PHE A 197 1.32 1.81 1.70
CA PHE A 197 1.88 1.90 3.05
C PHE A 197 3.24 2.60 3.03
N VAL A 198 3.47 3.37 4.07
CA VAL A 198 4.71 4.15 4.25
C VAL A 198 5.20 3.97 5.67
N ILE A 199 6.49 3.68 5.83
CA ILE A 199 7.13 3.41 7.11
C ILE A 199 8.47 4.15 7.18
N GLY A 200 8.74 4.85 8.27
CA GLY A 200 10.03 5.52 8.48
C GLY A 200 10.04 6.50 9.63
N GLU A 201 11.19 7.12 9.87
CA GLU A 201 11.33 8.26 10.78
C GLU A 201 10.66 9.49 10.15
N LEU A 202 9.34 9.59 10.30
CA LEU A 202 8.49 10.62 9.71
C LEU A 202 7.66 11.30 10.79
N GLU A 203 7.16 12.49 10.48
CA GLU A 203 6.21 13.26 11.27
C GLU A 203 4.91 13.45 10.49
N ALA A 204 3.83 13.71 11.21
CA ALA A 204 2.54 14.03 10.61
C ALA A 204 2.01 15.34 11.20
N THR A 205 1.83 16.35 10.37
CA THR A 205 1.23 17.64 10.74
C THR A 205 -0.25 17.61 10.41
N GLU A 206 -1.10 17.77 11.43
CA GLU A 206 -2.54 17.94 11.23
C GLU A 206 -2.81 19.33 10.67
N ILE A 207 -3.53 19.39 9.54
CA ILE A 207 -3.87 20.66 8.87
C ILE A 207 -5.28 21.11 9.25
N GLY A 208 -6.24 20.18 9.25
CA GLY A 208 -7.63 20.47 9.57
C GLY A 208 -8.57 19.43 8.98
N ASP A 209 -9.83 19.79 8.86
CA ASP A 209 -10.87 18.90 8.36
C ASP A 209 -11.45 19.46 7.05
N ALA A 210 -11.63 18.59 6.05
CA ALA A 210 -12.47 18.83 4.89
C ALA A 210 -13.76 18.03 5.09
N GLY A 211 -14.85 18.72 5.45
CA GLY A 211 -16.08 18.04 5.85
C GLY A 211 -15.85 17.09 7.02
N ASN A 212 -16.01 15.78 6.79
CA ASN A 212 -15.78 14.73 7.79
C ASN A 212 -14.40 14.07 7.66
N THR A 213 -13.57 14.51 6.73
CA THR A 213 -12.28 13.90 6.42
C THR A 213 -11.14 14.69 7.06
N LYS A 214 -10.39 14.05 7.96
CA LYS A 214 -9.18 14.65 8.54
C LYS A 214 -8.07 14.70 7.49
N VAL A 215 -7.43 15.87 7.35
CA VAL A 215 -6.33 16.10 6.41
C VAL A 215 -5.04 16.32 7.18
N ARG A 216 -4.01 15.55 6.82
CA ARG A 216 -2.66 15.67 7.39
C ARG A 216 -1.63 15.71 6.27
N ILE A 217 -0.49 16.32 6.55
CA ILE A 217 0.72 16.16 5.74
C ILE A 217 1.70 15.28 6.50
N VAL A 218 2.13 14.18 5.89
CA VAL A 218 3.20 13.32 6.40
C VAL A 218 4.49 13.69 5.70
N HIS A 219 5.53 13.95 6.48
CA HIS A 219 6.78 14.50 5.98
C HIS A 219 7.98 14.04 6.82
N ARG A 220 9.18 14.26 6.33
CA ARG A 220 10.41 14.05 7.10
C ARG A 220 10.51 15.09 8.23
N PRO A 221 11.22 14.78 9.35
CA PRO A 221 11.38 15.68 10.47
C PRO A 221 11.95 17.06 10.07
N GLY A 222 11.51 18.10 10.78
CA GLY A 222 12.00 19.47 10.56
C GLY A 222 11.27 20.28 9.47
N PHE A 223 10.19 19.76 8.86
CA PHE A 223 9.48 20.41 7.75
C PHE A 223 8.02 20.77 8.05
N ALA A 224 7.64 20.77 9.32
CA ALA A 224 6.26 21.05 9.73
C ALA A 224 5.80 22.48 9.31
N ASP A 225 6.68 23.44 9.31
CA ASP A 225 6.43 24.85 8.91
C ASP A 225 6.16 25.01 7.40
N GLN A 226 6.54 24.03 6.57
CA GLN A 226 6.36 24.08 5.12
C GLN A 226 5.10 23.32 4.65
N THR A 227 4.26 22.84 5.56
CA THR A 227 3.09 22.02 5.22
C THR A 227 1.82 22.81 4.98
N ASN A 228 1.75 24.05 5.46
CA ASN A 228 0.52 24.82 5.51
C ASN A 228 -0.09 25.10 4.13
N TYR A 229 0.71 25.51 3.16
CA TYR A 229 0.25 25.87 1.81
C TYR A 229 -0.44 24.68 1.10
N ALA A 230 0.27 23.56 1.01
CA ALA A 230 -0.23 22.37 0.35
C ALA A 230 -1.41 21.73 1.12
N GLY A 231 -1.36 21.75 2.44
CA GLY A 231 -2.42 21.23 3.29
C GLY A 231 -3.72 22.01 3.17
N THR A 232 -3.64 23.36 3.20
CA THR A 232 -4.80 24.25 2.99
C THR A 232 -5.39 24.05 1.60
N ALA A 233 -4.55 24.00 0.56
CA ALA A 233 -5.00 23.70 -0.80
C ALA A 233 -5.71 22.33 -0.89
N GLY A 234 -5.19 21.29 -0.20
CA GLY A 234 -5.80 19.97 -0.15
C GLY A 234 -7.20 20.01 0.47
N ILE A 235 -7.41 20.74 1.56
CA ILE A 235 -8.73 20.91 2.19
C ILE A 235 -9.70 21.64 1.25
N GLU A 236 -9.28 22.75 0.66
CA GLU A 236 -10.12 23.54 -0.23
C GLU A 236 -10.52 22.76 -1.48
N LEU A 237 -9.58 22.05 -2.09
CA LEU A 237 -9.83 21.21 -3.27
C LEU A 237 -10.74 20.04 -2.95
N LEU A 238 -10.54 19.35 -1.83
CA LEU A 238 -11.41 18.25 -1.44
C LEU A 238 -12.85 18.73 -1.22
N ASN A 239 -13.07 19.82 -0.48
CA ASN A 239 -14.39 20.42 -0.30
C ASN A 239 -15.03 20.84 -1.64
N PHE A 240 -14.21 21.42 -2.55
CA PHE A 240 -14.67 21.79 -3.89
C PHE A 240 -15.12 20.57 -4.68
N PHE A 241 -14.36 19.48 -4.70
CA PHE A 241 -14.72 18.28 -5.45
C PHE A 241 -15.91 17.54 -4.85
N GLU A 242 -16.02 17.45 -3.53
CA GLU A 242 -17.22 16.89 -2.89
C GLU A 242 -18.48 17.68 -3.27
N ASP A 243 -18.40 19.01 -3.29
CA ASP A 243 -19.53 19.85 -3.72
C ASP A 243 -19.78 19.72 -5.23
N TYR A 244 -18.74 19.71 -6.06
CA TYR A 244 -18.88 19.62 -7.52
C TYR A 244 -19.49 18.31 -7.98
N TYR A 245 -18.97 17.17 -7.47
CA TYR A 245 -19.47 15.84 -7.84
C TYR A 245 -20.67 15.37 -7.03
N LYS A 246 -21.00 16.05 -5.92
CA LYS A 246 -22.05 15.64 -4.96
C LYS A 246 -21.81 14.23 -4.41
N ILE A 247 -20.56 13.84 -4.27
CA ILE A 247 -20.12 12.55 -3.74
C ILE A 247 -19.10 12.84 -2.62
N PRO A 248 -19.33 12.36 -1.39
CA PRO A 248 -18.37 12.53 -0.31
C PRO A 248 -17.11 11.71 -0.58
N TYR A 249 -15.99 12.17 -0.06
CA TYR A 249 -14.74 11.43 -0.12
C TYR A 249 -14.88 10.07 0.59
N PRO A 250 -14.47 8.95 -0.02
CA PRO A 250 -14.75 7.62 0.53
C PRO A 250 -13.78 7.18 1.64
N GLY A 251 -12.66 7.89 1.82
CA GLY A 251 -11.65 7.56 2.85
C GLY A 251 -12.01 8.11 4.22
N SER A 252 -11.53 7.47 5.28
CA SER A 252 -11.73 7.95 6.66
C SER A 252 -10.80 9.10 7.06
N LYS A 253 -9.77 9.35 6.25
CA LYS A 253 -8.77 10.40 6.37
C LYS A 253 -8.15 10.67 5.00
N LEU A 254 -7.42 11.78 4.88
CA LEU A 254 -6.57 12.08 3.73
C LEU A 254 -5.19 12.48 4.23
N ASP A 255 -4.22 11.58 4.10
CA ASP A 255 -2.82 11.89 4.29
C ASP A 255 -2.21 12.24 2.93
N LEU A 256 -1.62 13.44 2.83
CA LEU A 256 -0.76 13.84 1.73
C LEU A 256 0.68 13.57 2.18
N ILE A 257 1.39 12.68 1.50
CA ILE A 257 2.64 12.11 1.99
C ILE A 257 3.80 12.57 1.12
N ALA A 258 4.72 13.34 1.70
CA ALA A 258 5.91 13.85 1.03
C ALA A 258 7.00 12.77 0.96
N ILE A 259 7.30 12.28 -0.23
CA ILE A 259 8.32 11.26 -0.47
C ILE A 259 9.55 11.92 -1.11
N PRO A 260 10.76 11.78 -0.51
CA PRO A 260 12.00 12.39 -1.03
C PRO A 260 12.35 11.91 -2.44
N ASP A 261 12.40 10.59 -2.66
CA ASP A 261 12.65 10.00 -3.98
C ASP A 261 11.35 9.43 -4.54
N PHE A 262 10.68 10.20 -5.37
CA PHE A 262 9.43 9.82 -6.01
C PHE A 262 9.50 10.11 -7.52
N ALA A 263 9.27 9.08 -8.33
CA ALA A 263 9.44 9.17 -9.79
C ALA A 263 8.41 10.07 -10.47
N MET A 264 7.16 10.02 -9.97
CA MET A 264 6.01 10.76 -10.51
C MET A 264 5.80 12.10 -9.78
N GLY A 265 4.75 12.84 -10.10
CA GLY A 265 4.30 14.01 -9.34
C GLY A 265 3.57 13.59 -8.07
N ALA A 266 2.58 12.73 -8.24
CA ALA A 266 1.77 12.14 -7.17
C ALA A 266 1.25 10.76 -7.57
N MET A 267 0.70 10.03 -6.58
CA MET A 267 -0.08 8.81 -6.77
C MET A 267 -1.30 8.85 -5.84
N GLU A 268 -2.48 8.72 -6.43
CA GLU A 268 -3.80 8.91 -5.80
C GLU A 268 -4.28 7.72 -4.95
N ASN A 269 -3.44 7.07 -4.19
CA ASN A 269 -3.86 6.00 -3.27
C ASN A 269 -4.91 6.54 -2.29
N VAL A 270 -6.07 5.91 -2.23
CA VAL A 270 -7.17 6.37 -1.37
C VAL A 270 -6.71 6.51 0.08
N GLY A 271 -6.89 7.68 0.66
CA GLY A 271 -6.52 7.98 2.05
C GLY A 271 -5.03 8.19 2.32
N ALA A 272 -4.13 7.88 1.37
CA ALA A 272 -2.68 7.94 1.55
C ALA A 272 -1.98 8.36 0.24
N VAL A 273 -2.29 9.56 -0.24
CA VAL A 273 -1.78 10.08 -1.50
C VAL A 273 -0.32 10.44 -1.36
N THR A 274 0.55 9.77 -2.13
CA THR A 274 1.99 10.04 -2.11
C THR A 274 2.35 11.10 -3.15
N PHE A 275 3.27 11.98 -2.78
CA PHE A 275 3.73 13.08 -3.61
C PHE A 275 5.26 13.16 -3.60
N ARG A 276 5.83 13.67 -4.67
CA ARG A 276 7.19 14.18 -4.63
C ARG A 276 7.26 15.33 -3.62
N GLU A 277 8.18 15.26 -2.64
CA GLU A 277 8.19 16.16 -1.49
C GLU A 277 8.16 17.65 -1.83
N ASN A 278 8.85 18.08 -2.89
CA ASN A 278 8.89 19.47 -3.33
C ASN A 278 7.55 20.02 -3.88
N LEU A 279 6.51 19.19 -3.96
CA LEU A 279 5.15 19.59 -4.29
C LEU A 279 4.28 19.83 -3.05
N LEU A 280 4.69 19.31 -1.89
CA LEU A 280 3.98 19.46 -0.62
C LEU A 280 4.70 20.37 0.38
N LEU A 281 6.03 20.31 0.42
CA LEU A 281 6.84 21.06 1.36
C LEU A 281 7.23 22.39 0.71
N ILE A 282 6.45 23.43 1.01
CA ILE A 282 6.51 24.75 0.38
C ILE A 282 6.88 25.79 1.42
N ASP A 283 8.07 26.39 1.27
CA ASP A 283 8.45 27.60 2.00
C ASP A 283 7.77 28.79 1.31
N GLU A 284 6.65 29.26 1.86
CA GLU A 284 5.82 30.31 1.26
C GLU A 284 6.55 31.64 1.09
N GLU A 285 7.57 31.94 1.91
CA GLU A 285 8.36 33.16 1.81
C GLU A 285 9.35 33.15 0.63
N LYS A 286 9.79 31.93 0.22
CA LYS A 286 10.79 31.77 -0.84
C LYS A 286 10.23 31.25 -2.13
N ALA A 287 9.05 30.56 -2.07
CA ALA A 287 8.46 29.91 -3.22
C ALA A 287 8.08 30.91 -4.32
N THR A 288 8.42 30.57 -5.53
CA THR A 288 8.00 31.33 -6.72
C THR A 288 6.54 31.02 -7.08
N ARG A 289 5.88 31.95 -7.78
CA ARG A 289 4.51 31.76 -8.27
C ARG A 289 4.32 30.48 -9.11
N PRO A 290 5.24 30.12 -10.02
CA PRO A 290 5.17 28.84 -10.73
C PRO A 290 5.20 27.60 -9.83
N GLU A 291 6.01 27.59 -8.76
CA GLU A 291 6.08 26.50 -7.79
C GLU A 291 4.77 26.34 -7.02
N LEU A 292 4.22 27.46 -6.51
CA LEU A 292 2.91 27.48 -5.86
C LEU A 292 1.80 26.94 -6.78
N ASN A 293 1.74 27.44 -8.01
CA ASN A 293 0.75 26.95 -8.99
C ASN A 293 0.94 25.47 -9.32
N ARG A 294 2.20 25.01 -9.43
CA ARG A 294 2.52 23.60 -9.70
C ARG A 294 2.05 22.69 -8.56
N SER A 295 2.30 23.07 -7.31
CA SER A 295 1.83 22.37 -6.12
C SER A 295 0.31 22.15 -6.18
N VAL A 296 -0.46 23.24 -6.25
CA VAL A 296 -1.93 23.18 -6.30
C VAL A 296 -2.44 22.36 -7.50
N THR A 297 -1.81 22.52 -8.69
CA THR A 297 -2.22 21.77 -9.89
C THR A 297 -2.04 20.25 -9.73
N VAL A 298 -1.03 19.81 -8.99
CA VAL A 298 -0.78 18.37 -8.78
C VAL A 298 -1.63 17.82 -7.65
N ILE A 299 -1.99 18.65 -6.65
CA ILE A 299 -2.91 18.26 -5.57
C ILE A 299 -4.35 18.12 -6.10
N ALA A 300 -4.76 18.97 -7.06
CA ALA A 300 -6.06 18.93 -7.73
C ALA A 300 -6.22 17.73 -8.67
#